data_b77825ec20e3ba326288e66341502653
#
_entry.id   b77825ec20e3ba326288e66341502653
#
_cell.length_a   1.000
_cell.length_b   1.000
_cell.length_c   1.000
_cell.angle_alpha   90.00
_cell.angle_beta   90.00
_cell.angle_gamma   90.00
#
_symmetry.space_group_name_H-M   'P 1'
#
loop_
_entity.id
_entity.type
_entity.pdbx_description
1 polymer ?
#
loop_
_entity_poly.entity_id
_entity_poly.type
_entity_poly.pdbx_seq_one_letter_code
_entity_poly.pdbx_strand_id
1 'polypeptide(L)'
;MNQNDSPKTIAKILGKRLKQARLNANLSQEALALAVGLSKNTIVNVESGKTKLESMIAVMQGLDLLDQLSLFLPEQPLSPIQLAKIKGTERKRASKQSVSKAKSNNKESDSTW
;
A
#
# COMPACT_ATOMS: atom_id res chain seq x y z
N MET A 1 -6.67 18.31 8.32
CA MET A 1 -6.99 16.90 8.62
C MET A 1 -6.81 16.64 10.08
N ASN A 2 -7.85 16.23 10.77
CA ASN A 2 -7.65 15.90 12.17
C ASN A 2 -8.45 14.65 12.53
N GLN A 3 -8.23 14.16 13.75
CA GLN A 3 -8.77 12.88 14.20
C GLN A 3 -10.28 12.84 14.20
N ASN A 4 -10.93 13.98 14.34
CA ASN A 4 -12.39 14.04 14.40
C ASN A 4 -13.06 14.22 13.05
N ASP A 5 -12.30 14.40 11.97
CA ASP A 5 -12.87 14.50 10.64
C ASP A 5 -13.40 13.14 10.20
N SER A 6 -14.50 13.15 9.46
CA SER A 6 -15.04 11.89 8.95
C SER A 6 -14.10 11.29 7.90
N PRO A 7 -14.11 9.97 7.73
CA PRO A 7 -13.33 9.35 6.67
C PRO A 7 -13.60 9.92 5.29
N LYS A 8 -14.86 10.28 5.03
CA LYS A 8 -15.24 10.88 3.76
C LYS A 8 -14.58 12.25 3.57
N THR A 9 -14.54 13.04 4.63
CA THR A 9 -13.88 14.34 4.59
C THR A 9 -12.39 14.19 4.35
N ILE A 10 -11.75 13.26 5.04
CA ILE A 10 -10.33 13.01 4.87
C ILE A 10 -10.03 12.56 3.44
N ALA A 11 -10.87 11.67 2.90
CA ALA A 11 -10.68 11.19 1.53
C ALA A 11 -10.76 12.34 0.52
N LYS A 12 -11.69 13.27 0.74
CA LYS A 12 -11.80 14.44 -0.14
C LYS A 12 -10.57 15.32 -0.05
N ILE A 13 -10.01 15.48 1.14
CA ILE A 13 -8.78 16.27 1.32
C ILE A 13 -7.64 15.63 0.55
N LEU A 14 -7.49 14.33 0.66
CA LEU A 14 -6.42 13.61 -0.05
C LEU A 14 -6.64 13.70 -1.56
N GLY A 15 -7.89 13.59 -2.02
CA GLY A 15 -8.20 13.74 -3.43
C GLY A 15 -7.81 15.10 -3.97
N LYS A 16 -8.06 16.15 -3.20
CA LYS A 16 -7.66 17.51 -3.58
C LYS A 16 -6.15 17.65 -3.65
N ARG A 17 -5.44 17.00 -2.76
CA ARG A 17 -3.97 17.04 -2.77
C ARG A 17 -3.41 16.33 -4.00
N LEU A 18 -4.03 15.22 -4.40
CA LEU A 18 -3.63 14.54 -5.62
C LEU A 18 -3.94 15.40 -6.86
N LYS A 19 -5.08 16.08 -6.86
CA LYS A 19 -5.40 17.00 -7.94
C LYS A 19 -4.37 18.11 -8.05
N GLN A 20 -3.96 18.67 -6.90
CA GLN A 20 -2.96 19.73 -6.92
C GLN A 20 -1.62 19.22 -7.43
N ALA A 21 -1.24 17.99 -7.05
CA ALA A 21 -0.02 17.39 -7.56
C ALA A 21 -0.08 17.21 -9.08
N ARG A 22 -1.24 16.80 -9.58
CA ARG A 22 -1.43 16.67 -11.03
C ARG A 22 -1.29 18.02 -11.72
N LEU A 23 -1.91 19.06 -11.17
CA LEU A 23 -1.81 20.41 -11.75
C LEU A 23 -0.38 20.92 -11.72
N ASN A 24 0.34 20.64 -10.63
CA ASN A 24 1.75 21.05 -10.54
C ASN A 24 2.61 20.35 -11.57
N ALA A 25 2.21 19.17 -12.02
CA ALA A 25 2.90 18.43 -13.06
C ALA A 25 2.44 18.85 -14.46
N ASN A 26 1.55 19.83 -14.55
CA ASN A 26 1.01 20.32 -15.83
C ASN A 26 0.29 19.24 -16.63
N LEU A 27 -0.41 18.36 -15.95
CA LEU A 27 -1.14 17.27 -16.61
C LEU A 27 -2.64 17.53 -16.52
N SER A 28 -3.33 17.28 -17.63
CA SER A 28 -4.79 17.23 -17.61
C SER A 28 -5.22 15.89 -17.03
N GLN A 29 -6.51 15.79 -16.66
CA GLN A 29 -7.05 14.50 -16.20
C GLN A 29 -6.93 13.45 -17.30
N GLU A 30 -7.16 13.83 -18.54
CA GLU A 30 -7.03 12.91 -19.68
C GLU A 30 -5.60 12.43 -19.86
N ALA A 31 -4.65 13.35 -19.76
CA ALA A 31 -3.24 12.99 -19.92
C ALA A 31 -2.78 12.04 -18.82
N LEU A 32 -3.18 12.31 -17.57
CA LEU A 32 -2.84 11.43 -16.47
C LEU A 32 -3.49 10.06 -16.63
N ALA A 33 -4.76 10.04 -17.02
CA ALA A 33 -5.47 8.79 -17.24
C ALA A 33 -4.75 7.92 -18.27
N LEU A 34 -4.34 8.54 -19.38
CA LEU A 34 -3.61 7.82 -20.41
C LEU A 34 -2.28 7.30 -19.90
N ALA A 35 -1.57 8.09 -19.11
CA ALA A 35 -0.26 7.71 -18.60
C ALA A 35 -0.34 6.52 -17.63
N VAL A 36 -1.41 6.42 -16.85
CA VAL A 36 -1.51 5.36 -15.83
C VAL A 36 -2.45 4.23 -16.26
N GLY A 37 -3.03 4.32 -17.45
CA GLY A 37 -3.87 3.22 -17.94
C GLY A 37 -5.25 3.17 -17.29
N LEU A 38 -5.77 4.31 -16.86
CA LEU A 38 -7.09 4.40 -16.25
C LEU A 38 -8.00 5.28 -17.11
N SER A 39 -9.30 5.22 -16.85
CA SER A 39 -10.22 6.10 -17.56
C SER A 39 -10.20 7.48 -16.90
N LYS A 40 -10.59 8.49 -17.67
CA LYS A 40 -10.72 9.84 -17.11
C LYS A 40 -11.67 9.86 -15.93
N ASN A 41 -12.77 9.10 -16.03
CA ASN A 41 -13.75 9.04 -14.97
C ASN A 41 -13.13 8.50 -13.66
N THR A 42 -12.23 7.55 -13.77
CA THR A 42 -11.52 7.03 -12.61
C THR A 42 -10.65 8.11 -11.99
N ILE A 43 -9.98 8.92 -12.80
CA ILE A 43 -9.17 10.04 -12.28
C ILE A 43 -10.07 11.05 -11.55
N VAL A 44 -11.22 11.38 -12.14
CA VAL A 44 -12.19 12.27 -11.49
C VAL A 44 -12.59 11.72 -10.12
N ASN A 45 -12.86 10.42 -10.05
CA ASN A 45 -13.25 9.78 -8.80
C ASN A 45 -12.13 9.81 -7.77
N VAL A 46 -10.90 9.55 -8.18
CA VAL A 46 -9.75 9.62 -7.28
C VAL A 46 -9.64 11.02 -6.68
N GLU A 47 -9.77 12.04 -7.51
CA GLU A 47 -9.61 13.42 -7.07
C GLU A 47 -10.79 13.90 -6.22
N SER A 48 -11.92 13.22 -6.30
CA SER A 48 -13.06 13.54 -5.45
C SER A 48 -13.08 12.69 -4.16
N GLY A 49 -12.13 11.81 -3.99
CA GLY A 49 -12.04 10.96 -2.80
C GLY A 49 -12.89 9.72 -2.85
N LYS A 50 -13.40 9.34 -4.02
CA LYS A 50 -14.25 8.16 -4.17
C LYS A 50 -13.55 7.16 -5.07
N THR A 51 -12.64 6.39 -4.50
CA THR A 51 -11.83 5.51 -5.34
C THR A 51 -11.41 4.26 -4.57
N LYS A 52 -10.98 3.28 -5.34
CA LYS A 52 -10.32 2.11 -4.78
C LYS A 52 -8.90 2.47 -4.42
N LEU A 53 -8.36 1.77 -3.44
CA LEU A 53 -6.97 1.96 -3.05
C LEU A 53 -6.02 1.75 -4.24
N GLU A 54 -6.28 0.73 -5.04
CA GLU A 54 -5.45 0.41 -6.19
C GLU A 54 -5.39 1.55 -7.20
N SER A 55 -6.53 2.19 -7.46
CA SER A 55 -6.56 3.32 -8.39
C SER A 55 -5.82 4.53 -7.84
N MET A 56 -5.93 4.76 -6.53
CA MET A 56 -5.19 5.84 -5.88
C MET A 56 -3.69 5.61 -6.01
N ILE A 57 -3.27 4.37 -5.79
CA ILE A 57 -1.85 4.02 -5.91
C ILE A 57 -1.36 4.25 -7.33
N ALA A 58 -2.14 3.83 -8.33
CA ALA A 58 -1.76 4.02 -9.73
C ALA A 58 -1.57 5.51 -10.05
N VAL A 59 -2.46 6.37 -9.56
CA VAL A 59 -2.34 7.81 -9.74
C VAL A 59 -1.08 8.33 -9.07
N MET A 60 -0.80 7.88 -7.84
CA MET A 60 0.39 8.31 -7.13
C MET A 60 1.66 7.88 -7.86
N GLN A 61 1.67 6.68 -8.42
CA GLN A 61 2.81 6.23 -9.23
C GLN A 61 2.98 7.11 -10.46
N GLY A 62 1.90 7.45 -11.12
CA GLY A 62 1.94 8.30 -12.30
C GLY A 62 2.39 9.71 -12.02
N LEU A 63 2.20 10.18 -10.78
CA LEU A 63 2.64 11.50 -10.35
C LEU A 63 3.98 11.46 -9.61
N ASP A 64 4.65 10.29 -9.60
CA ASP A 64 5.94 10.11 -8.94
C ASP A 64 5.86 10.38 -7.44
N LEU A 65 4.80 9.92 -6.82
CA LEU A 65 4.57 10.11 -5.39
C LEU A 65 4.65 8.81 -4.59
N LEU A 66 5.26 7.78 -5.16
CA LEU A 66 5.31 6.48 -4.48
C LEU A 66 6.05 6.56 -3.14
N ASP A 67 7.08 7.40 -3.06
CA ASP A 67 7.81 7.59 -1.81
C ASP A 67 6.91 8.15 -0.71
N GLN A 68 5.96 9.00 -1.08
CA GLN A 68 5.01 9.55 -0.13
C GLN A 68 4.12 8.45 0.44
N LEU A 69 3.82 7.45 -0.36
CA LEU A 69 2.99 6.35 0.10
C LEU A 69 3.69 5.55 1.20
N SER A 70 4.99 5.34 1.07
CA SER A 70 5.77 4.66 2.10
C SER A 70 5.82 5.46 3.40
N LEU A 71 5.85 6.79 3.29
CA LEU A 71 5.81 7.64 4.47
C LEU A 71 4.42 7.66 5.09
N PHE A 72 3.39 7.56 4.26
CA PHE A 72 2.01 7.57 4.72
C PHE A 72 1.72 6.38 5.64
N LEU A 73 2.14 5.20 5.26
CA LEU A 73 1.90 4.00 6.08
C LEU A 73 3.12 3.09 5.97
N PRO A 74 4.15 3.37 6.78
CA PRO A 74 5.35 2.55 6.76
C PRO A 74 5.07 1.18 7.36
N GLU A 75 6.00 0.27 7.12
CA GLU A 75 5.88 -1.07 7.68
C GLU A 75 5.76 -0.98 9.19
N GLN A 76 4.75 -1.66 9.74
CA GLN A 76 4.48 -1.62 11.18
C GLN A 76 5.30 -2.68 11.89
N PRO A 77 5.94 -2.35 13.02
CA PRO A 77 6.65 -3.36 13.78
C PRO A 77 5.66 -4.31 14.46
N LEU A 78 6.11 -5.54 14.68
CA LEU A 78 5.28 -6.51 15.38
C LEU A 78 5.15 -6.10 16.85
N SER A 79 3.96 -6.27 17.42
CA SER A 79 3.77 -6.06 18.83
C SER A 79 4.51 -7.15 19.61
N PRO A 80 4.85 -6.94 20.90
CA PRO A 80 5.49 -7.98 21.70
C PRO A 80 4.71 -9.27 21.72
N ILE A 81 3.38 -9.19 21.78
CA ILE A 81 2.54 -10.38 21.80
C ILE A 81 2.62 -11.13 20.47
N GLN A 82 2.55 -10.44 19.36
CA GLN A 82 2.65 -11.06 18.04
C GLN A 82 4.03 -11.68 17.83
N LEU A 83 5.07 -11.00 18.24
CA LEU A 83 6.42 -11.50 18.12
C LEU A 83 6.59 -12.80 18.90
N ALA A 84 6.04 -12.86 20.13
CA ALA A 84 6.10 -14.05 20.95
C ALA A 84 5.37 -15.21 20.30
N LYS A 85 4.21 -14.95 19.69
CA LYS A 85 3.45 -15.98 18.99
C LYS A 85 4.21 -16.53 17.79
N ILE A 86 4.85 -15.67 17.03
CA ILE A 86 5.62 -16.11 15.88
C ILE A 86 6.80 -16.98 16.31
N LYS A 87 7.51 -16.57 17.34
CA LYS A 87 8.63 -17.37 17.87
C LYS A 87 8.16 -18.73 18.35
N GLY A 88 7.03 -18.77 19.03
CA GLY A 88 6.47 -20.04 19.47
C GLY A 88 6.14 -20.95 18.31
N THR A 89 5.58 -20.41 17.26
CA THR A 89 5.26 -21.17 16.06
C THR A 89 6.53 -21.66 15.36
N GLU A 90 7.52 -20.84 15.30
CA GLU A 90 8.80 -21.24 14.70
C GLU A 90 9.44 -22.39 15.46
N ARG A 91 9.37 -22.37 16.76
CA ARG A 91 9.92 -23.47 17.56
C ARG A 91 9.20 -24.78 17.28
N LYS A 92 7.89 -24.73 17.15
CA LYS A 92 7.13 -25.93 16.81
C LYS A 92 7.50 -26.44 15.43
N ARG A 93 7.67 -25.56 14.48
CA ARG A 93 8.06 -25.96 13.14
C ARG A 93 9.44 -26.57 13.12
N ALA A 94 10.36 -25.98 13.85
CA ALA A 94 11.71 -26.51 13.92
C ALA A 94 11.72 -27.91 14.49
N SER A 95 10.91 -28.18 15.51
CA SER A 95 10.81 -29.51 16.07
C SER A 95 10.29 -30.51 15.06
N LYS A 96 9.28 -30.14 14.29
CA LYS A 96 8.74 -31.03 13.28
C LYS A 96 9.72 -31.23 12.14
N GLN A 97 10.41 -30.17 11.75
CA GLN A 97 11.33 -30.26 10.65
C GLN A 97 12.54 -31.11 10.94
N SER A 98 12.91 -31.21 12.20
CA SER A 98 14.04 -32.06 12.53
C SER A 98 13.75 -33.50 12.17
N VAL A 99 12.49 -33.88 12.04
CA VAL A 99 12.11 -35.21 11.64
C VAL A 99 12.06 -35.36 10.14
N SER A 100 11.59 -34.35 9.44
CA SER A 100 11.40 -34.47 8.00
C SER A 100 12.29 -33.55 7.22
N LYS A 101 13.44 -33.20 7.80
CA LYS A 101 14.21 -32.21 7.20
C LYS A 101 14.74 -32.54 5.85
N ALA A 102 14.89 -33.73 5.52
CA ALA A 102 15.44 -34.07 4.21
C ALA A 102 14.69 -33.43 3.10
N LYS A 103 13.38 -33.20 3.28
CA LYS A 103 12.70 -32.66 2.23
C LYS A 103 12.61 -31.23 2.25
N SER A 104 12.83 -30.57 3.26
CA SER A 104 12.63 -29.21 3.24
C SER A 104 13.72 -28.48 2.71
N ASN A 105 14.58 -28.91 2.22
CA ASN A 105 15.54 -28.11 1.87
C ASN A 105 15.27 -27.06 1.02
N ASN A 106 14.69 -26.76 0.53
CA ASN A 106 14.59 -25.79 -0.26
C ASN A 106 13.97 -24.64 -0.10
N LYS A 107 13.57 -24.49 -0.01
CA LYS A 107 13.01 -23.47 -0.04
C LYS A 107 13.06 -22.40 0.51
N GLU A 108 13.38 -22.45 0.45
CA GLU A 108 13.28 -21.57 0.91
C GLU A 108 13.11 -20.75 1.28
N SER A 109 13.36 -20.94 1.06
CA SER A 109 13.19 -20.26 1.50
C SER A 109 12.86 -19.37 1.63
N ASP A 110 12.79 -19.35 1.21
CA ASP A 110 12.39 -18.50 1.33
C ASP A 110 11.97 -17.77 1.86
N SER A 111 11.92 -17.82 1.83
CA SER A 111 11.52 -17.13 2.35
C SER A 111 11.28 -16.39 2.94
N THR A 112 11.26 -16.22 2.85
CA THR A 112 11.03 -15.52 3.40
C THR A 112 10.99 -14.84 4.25
N TRP A 113 11.02 -14.68 4.39
CA TRP A 113 10.80 -13.96 5.37
C TRP A 113 11.48 -13.12 5.77
#